data_453cfe20bfa6091f9548d9df3946b35d
#
_entry.id   453cfe20bfa6091f9548d9df3946b35d
#
_cell.length_a   1.000
_cell.length_b   1.000
_cell.length_c   1.000
_cell.angle_alpha   90.00
_cell.angle_beta   90.00
_cell.angle_gamma   90.00
#
_symmetry.space_group_name_H-M   'P 1'
#
loop_
_entity.id
_entity.type
_entity.pdbx_description
1 polymer ?
#
loop_
_entity_poly.entity_id
_entity_poly.type
_entity_poly.pdbx_seq_one_letter_code
_entity_poly.pdbx_strand_id
1 'polypeptide(L)'
;MPFISVTRLRLRSARYLIPFMIYALMSSRQARRSRGNLGVKLLRDSNRAFWTLTAWQKDEDMRSFMMAGSHRRAMPRLLDWCDEASVAHWSQETAELPGWDQAHRKLVEQGRSSKVRFPSSDQIARRIPEPHT
;
A
#
# COMPACT_ATOMS: atom_id res chain seq x y z
N MET A 1 -13.97 -10.85 -11.56
CA MET A 1 -13.43 -9.51 -11.89
C MET A 1 -12.11 -9.30 -11.17
N PRO A 2 -11.13 -8.69 -11.81
CA PRO A 2 -9.89 -8.34 -11.12
C PRO A 2 -10.13 -7.49 -9.87
N PHE A 3 -9.33 -7.73 -8.86
CA PHE A 3 -9.40 -7.05 -7.56
C PHE A 3 -8.15 -6.19 -7.40
N ILE A 4 -8.33 -4.92 -7.09
CA ILE A 4 -7.26 -3.93 -7.00
C ILE A 4 -7.09 -3.49 -5.56
N SER A 5 -5.84 -3.35 -5.14
CA SER A 5 -5.50 -2.82 -3.82
C SER A 5 -4.52 -1.67 -3.97
N VAL A 6 -4.81 -0.55 -3.34
CA VAL A 6 -3.85 0.54 -3.19
C VAL A 6 -3.53 0.74 -1.72
N THR A 7 -2.26 0.94 -1.42
CA THR A 7 -1.79 1.25 -0.07
C THR A 7 -0.89 2.48 -0.14
N ARG A 8 -1.11 3.43 0.75
CA ARG A 8 -0.20 4.55 0.94
C ARG A 8 0.33 4.53 2.36
N LEU A 9 1.66 4.57 2.49
CA LEU A 9 2.35 4.58 3.77
C LEU A 9 3.30 5.77 3.79
N ARG A 10 3.40 6.45 4.95
CA ARG A 10 4.39 7.50 5.16
C ARG A 10 5.24 7.14 6.37
N LEU A 11 6.56 7.16 6.20
CA LEU A 11 7.49 6.91 7.29
C LEU A 11 7.58 8.17 8.16
N ARG A 12 7.53 7.98 9.48
CA ARG A 12 7.61 9.10 10.43
C ARG A 12 9.01 9.66 10.59
N SER A 13 10.04 8.95 10.12
CA SER A 13 11.42 9.40 10.18
C SER A 13 12.25 8.77 9.06
N ALA A 14 13.26 9.49 8.59
CA ALA A 14 14.19 9.01 7.57
C ALA A 14 15.00 7.80 8.05
N ARG A 15 15.17 7.60 9.35
CA ARG A 15 15.92 6.45 9.88
C ARG A 15 15.30 5.10 9.56
N TYR A 16 14.01 5.09 9.23
CA TYR A 16 13.29 3.86 8.85
C TYR A 16 13.34 3.56 7.37
N LEU A 17 13.95 4.47 6.57
CA LEU A 17 13.93 4.36 5.11
C LEU A 17 14.59 3.07 4.62
N ILE A 18 15.80 2.78 5.07
CA ILE A 18 16.55 1.60 4.61
C ILE A 18 15.82 0.29 4.98
N PRO A 19 15.47 0.05 6.26
CA PRO A 19 14.74 -1.18 6.59
C PRO A 19 13.39 -1.27 5.90
N PHE A 20 12.67 -0.15 5.74
CA PHE A 20 11.40 -0.13 5.01
C PHE A 20 11.61 -0.55 3.54
N MET A 21 12.61 0.01 2.86
CA MET A 21 12.88 -0.31 1.45
C MET A 21 13.19 -1.79 1.26
N ILE A 22 13.93 -2.40 2.19
CA ILE A 22 14.22 -3.84 2.15
C ILE A 22 12.92 -4.64 2.20
N TYR A 23 12.05 -4.35 3.17
CA TYR A 23 10.76 -5.04 3.29
C TYR A 23 9.85 -4.78 2.10
N ALA A 24 9.84 -3.55 1.59
CA ALA A 24 9.03 -3.19 0.43
C ALA A 24 9.45 -3.98 -0.81
N LEU A 25 10.75 -4.11 -1.06
CA LEU A 25 11.26 -4.88 -2.19
C LEU A 25 10.99 -6.37 -2.03
N MET A 26 11.18 -6.91 -0.83
CA MET A 26 10.87 -8.32 -0.55
C MET A 26 9.38 -8.61 -0.70
N SER A 27 8.53 -7.74 -0.18
CA SER A 27 7.07 -7.89 -0.30
C SER A 27 6.61 -7.75 -1.75
N SER A 28 7.19 -6.84 -2.50
CA SER A 28 6.90 -6.67 -3.92
C SER A 28 7.24 -7.93 -4.72
N ARG A 29 8.42 -8.52 -4.45
CA ARG A 29 8.83 -9.78 -5.08
C ARG A 29 7.88 -10.90 -4.70
N GLN A 30 7.52 -11.00 -3.44
CA GLN A 30 6.56 -11.98 -2.95
C GLN A 30 5.22 -11.82 -3.66
N ALA A 31 4.72 -10.59 -3.79
CA ALA A 31 3.45 -10.31 -4.45
C ALA A 31 3.48 -10.79 -5.91
N ARG A 32 4.53 -10.46 -6.66
CA ARG A 32 4.66 -10.85 -8.07
C ARG A 32 4.67 -12.36 -8.27
N ARG A 33 5.15 -13.11 -7.28
CA ARG A 33 5.23 -14.57 -7.32
C ARG A 33 4.00 -15.25 -6.70
N SER A 34 3.11 -14.48 -6.11
CA SER A 34 1.93 -15.02 -5.44
C SER A 34 0.86 -15.44 -6.44
N ARG A 35 0.15 -16.50 -6.09
CA ARG A 35 -0.95 -17.00 -6.90
C ARG A 35 -2.00 -15.91 -7.12
N GLY A 36 -2.41 -15.74 -8.35
CA GLY A 36 -3.46 -14.80 -8.72
C GLY A 36 -2.99 -13.37 -8.88
N ASN A 37 -1.70 -13.07 -8.69
CA ASN A 37 -1.19 -11.72 -8.92
C ASN A 37 -1.18 -11.40 -10.41
N LEU A 38 -1.75 -10.24 -10.77
CA LEU A 38 -1.84 -9.75 -12.14
C LEU A 38 -0.93 -8.55 -12.41
N GLY A 39 -0.37 -7.95 -11.36
CA GLY A 39 0.56 -6.84 -11.51
C GLY A 39 0.86 -6.15 -10.20
N VAL A 40 2.02 -5.48 -10.16
CA VAL A 40 2.49 -4.70 -9.02
C VAL A 40 3.09 -3.40 -9.54
N LYS A 41 2.75 -2.30 -8.89
CA LYS A 41 3.28 -0.98 -9.24
C LYS A 41 3.61 -0.23 -7.96
N LEU A 42 4.80 0.37 -7.92
CA LEU A 42 5.29 1.09 -6.75
C LEU A 42 5.59 2.54 -7.13
N LEU A 43 5.35 3.45 -6.18
CA LEU A 43 5.74 4.85 -6.32
C LEU A 43 6.39 5.30 -5.02
N ARG A 44 7.60 5.83 -5.13
CA ARG A 44 8.24 6.56 -4.04
C ARG A 44 7.89 8.03 -4.21
N ASP A 45 7.06 8.53 -3.29
CA ASP A 45 6.58 9.90 -3.30
C ASP A 45 7.46 10.80 -2.43
N SER A 46 7.23 12.10 -2.47
CA SER A 46 7.87 13.07 -1.60
C SER A 46 7.47 12.84 -0.13
N ASN A 47 8.21 13.44 0.78
CA ASN A 47 7.95 13.38 2.24
C ASN A 47 7.92 11.96 2.82
N ARG A 48 8.74 11.07 2.27
CA ARG A 48 8.85 9.69 2.75
C ARG A 48 7.55 8.89 2.61
N ALA A 49 6.71 9.26 1.65
CA ALA A 49 5.50 8.52 1.35
C ALA A 49 5.75 7.49 0.24
N PHE A 50 5.06 6.36 0.35
CA PHE A 50 5.17 5.24 -0.61
C PHE A 50 3.79 4.75 -0.97
N TRP A 51 3.58 4.53 -2.26
CA TRP A 51 2.32 4.02 -2.79
C TRP A 51 2.56 2.66 -3.44
N THR A 52 1.65 1.74 -3.21
CA THR A 52 1.69 0.41 -3.82
C THR A 52 0.33 0.11 -4.44
N LEU A 53 0.35 -0.31 -5.70
CA LEU A 53 -0.82 -0.84 -6.39
C LEU A 53 -0.57 -2.30 -6.72
N THR A 54 -1.55 -3.14 -6.43
CA THR A 54 -1.52 -4.55 -6.81
C THR A 54 -2.84 -4.93 -7.45
N ALA A 55 -2.77 -5.81 -8.44
CA ALA A 55 -3.94 -6.38 -9.09
C ALA A 55 -3.93 -7.89 -8.91
N TRP A 56 -5.10 -8.46 -8.66
CA TRP A 56 -5.29 -9.86 -8.33
C TRP A 56 -6.46 -10.43 -9.10
N GLN A 57 -6.43 -11.73 -9.36
CA GLN A 57 -7.58 -12.40 -9.99
C GLN A 57 -8.81 -12.34 -9.09
N LYS A 58 -8.62 -12.45 -7.76
CA LYS A 58 -9.69 -12.35 -6.77
C LYS A 58 -9.14 -11.90 -5.42
N ASP A 59 -10.02 -11.41 -4.55
CA ASP A 59 -9.65 -10.88 -3.24
C ASP A 59 -9.01 -11.93 -2.32
N GLU A 60 -9.39 -13.19 -2.45
CA GLU A 60 -8.81 -14.28 -1.67
C GLU A 60 -7.30 -14.41 -1.94
N ASP A 61 -6.87 -14.22 -3.17
CA ASP A 61 -5.46 -14.28 -3.54
C ASP A 61 -4.66 -13.15 -2.86
N MET A 62 -5.22 -11.95 -2.82
CA MET A 62 -4.61 -10.83 -2.12
C MET A 62 -4.50 -11.11 -0.62
N ARG A 63 -5.56 -11.63 -0.01
CA ARG A 63 -5.57 -11.94 1.41
C ARG A 63 -4.55 -13.01 1.77
N SER A 64 -4.40 -14.03 0.94
CA SER A 64 -3.39 -15.07 1.12
C SER A 64 -1.98 -14.50 1.08
N PHE A 65 -1.72 -13.57 0.15
CA PHE A 65 -0.46 -12.85 0.09
C PHE A 65 -0.19 -12.04 1.37
N MET A 66 -1.18 -11.30 1.84
CA MET A 66 -1.03 -10.45 3.02
C MET A 66 -0.68 -11.25 4.28
N MET A 67 -1.17 -12.48 4.38
CA MET A 67 -0.99 -13.34 5.55
C MET A 67 0.28 -14.19 5.50
N ALA A 68 1.14 -14.00 4.49
CA ALA A 68 2.29 -14.88 4.27
C ALA A 68 3.60 -14.10 4.13
N GLY A 69 4.70 -14.75 4.46
CA GLY A 69 6.07 -14.35 4.13
C GLY A 69 6.49 -12.96 4.60
N SER A 70 7.22 -12.27 3.73
CA SER A 70 7.80 -10.95 4.02
C SER A 70 6.74 -9.90 4.35
N HIS A 71 5.61 -9.92 3.65
CA HIS A 71 4.53 -8.97 3.90
C HIS A 71 3.98 -9.13 5.32
N ARG A 72 3.70 -10.35 5.73
CA ARG A 72 3.21 -10.64 7.09
C ARG A 72 4.21 -10.18 8.16
N ARG A 73 5.50 -10.41 7.93
CA ARG A 73 6.57 -10.02 8.86
C ARG A 73 6.73 -8.50 8.94
N ALA A 74 6.47 -7.79 7.85
CA ALA A 74 6.58 -6.33 7.81
C ALA A 74 5.46 -5.63 8.57
N MET A 75 4.25 -6.19 8.57
CA MET A 75 3.06 -5.48 9.07
C MET A 75 3.19 -4.97 10.51
N PRO A 76 3.67 -5.72 11.51
CA PRO A 76 3.82 -5.18 12.85
C PRO A 76 4.81 -4.02 12.94
N ARG A 77 5.85 -4.04 12.10
CA ARG A 77 6.86 -2.98 12.07
C ARG A 77 6.32 -1.68 11.50
N LEU A 78 5.36 -1.76 10.57
CA LEU A 78 4.73 -0.58 9.96
C LEU A 78 3.96 0.25 10.98
N LEU A 79 3.44 -0.36 12.03
CA LEU A 79 2.78 0.36 13.13
C LEU A 79 3.73 1.36 13.80
N ASP A 80 5.02 1.02 13.89
CA ASP A 80 6.02 1.87 14.52
C ASP A 80 6.70 2.82 13.54
N TRP A 81 6.91 2.38 12.31
CA TRP A 81 7.68 3.13 11.33
C TRP A 81 6.88 4.20 10.60
N CYS A 82 5.56 4.00 10.50
CA CYS A 82 4.69 4.89 9.74
C CYS A 82 3.86 5.77 10.65
N ASP A 83 3.67 7.03 10.23
CA ASP A 83 2.72 7.95 10.86
C ASP A 83 1.46 8.16 10.02
N GLU A 84 1.47 7.66 8.77
CA GLU A 84 0.29 7.64 7.91
C GLU A 84 0.21 6.28 7.20
N ALA A 85 -0.98 5.72 7.19
CA ALA A 85 -1.26 4.46 6.50
C ALA A 85 -2.73 4.43 6.09
N SER A 86 -2.96 4.17 4.81
CA SER A 86 -4.31 4.10 4.25
C SER A 86 -4.37 3.02 3.19
N VAL A 87 -5.51 2.39 3.04
CA VAL A 87 -5.72 1.33 2.07
C VAL A 87 -7.10 1.43 1.46
N ALA A 88 -7.22 1.11 0.18
CA ALA A 88 -8.50 0.95 -0.50
C ALA A 88 -8.46 -0.28 -1.40
N HIS A 89 -9.59 -0.95 -1.48
CA HIS A 89 -9.78 -2.13 -2.32
C HIS A 89 -11.01 -1.94 -3.19
N TRP A 90 -10.96 -2.41 -4.44
CA TRP A 90 -12.12 -2.41 -5.31
C TRP A 90 -11.96 -3.45 -6.41
N SER A 91 -13.08 -3.83 -7.03
CA SER A 91 -13.08 -4.68 -8.21
C SER A 91 -13.30 -3.82 -9.45
N GLN A 92 -12.71 -4.22 -10.56
CA GLN A 92 -12.89 -3.54 -11.85
C GLN A 92 -12.87 -4.55 -12.99
N GLU A 93 -13.32 -4.14 -14.17
CA GLU A 93 -13.45 -5.05 -15.31
C GLU A 93 -12.11 -5.47 -15.90
N THR A 94 -11.11 -4.60 -15.85
CA THR A 94 -9.79 -4.85 -16.43
C THR A 94 -8.74 -5.13 -15.36
N ALA A 95 -7.73 -5.93 -15.72
CA ALA A 95 -6.57 -6.19 -14.87
C ALA A 95 -5.53 -5.07 -14.95
N GLU A 96 -5.73 -4.09 -15.83
CA GLU A 96 -4.81 -2.97 -15.97
C GLU A 96 -4.78 -2.12 -14.70
N LEU A 97 -3.57 -1.89 -14.18
CA LEU A 97 -3.41 -1.05 -12.99
C LEU A 97 -3.74 0.40 -13.33
N PRO A 98 -4.54 1.08 -12.48
CA PRO A 98 -4.89 2.48 -12.71
C PRO A 98 -3.68 3.41 -12.59
N GLY A 99 -3.83 4.64 -13.07
CA GLY A 99 -2.86 5.69 -12.79
C GLY A 99 -2.90 6.11 -11.33
N TRP A 100 -1.87 6.82 -10.89
CA TRP A 100 -1.75 7.24 -9.49
C TRP A 100 -2.84 8.25 -9.09
N ASP A 101 -3.32 9.08 -10.02
CA ASP A 101 -4.42 10.01 -9.76
C ASP A 101 -5.71 9.26 -9.41
N GLN A 102 -6.00 8.20 -10.15
CA GLN A 102 -7.18 7.38 -9.87
C GLN A 102 -7.01 6.63 -8.55
N ALA A 103 -5.80 6.13 -8.28
CA ALA A 103 -5.50 5.47 -7.01
C ALA A 103 -5.74 6.42 -5.83
N HIS A 104 -5.33 7.68 -5.95
CA HIS A 104 -5.58 8.71 -4.95
C HIS A 104 -7.08 8.93 -4.74
N ARG A 105 -7.83 9.10 -5.84
CA ARG A 105 -9.28 9.28 -5.76
C ARG A 105 -9.97 8.11 -5.05
N LYS A 106 -9.58 6.89 -5.38
CA LYS A 106 -10.11 5.69 -4.72
C LYS A 106 -9.80 5.68 -3.23
N LEU A 107 -8.59 6.07 -2.88
CA LEU A 107 -8.17 6.13 -1.48
C LEU A 107 -8.96 7.17 -0.69
N VAL A 108 -9.22 8.34 -1.28
CA VAL A 108 -10.03 9.39 -0.66
C VAL A 108 -11.49 8.98 -0.51
N GLU A 109 -12.07 8.39 -1.56
CA GLU A 109 -13.49 8.07 -1.60
C GLU A 109 -13.87 6.81 -0.84
N GLN A 110 -13.02 5.78 -0.91
CA GLN A 110 -13.35 4.44 -0.42
C GLN A 110 -12.32 3.90 0.57
N GLY A 111 -11.25 4.65 0.80
CA GLY A 111 -10.16 4.19 1.65
C GLY A 111 -10.51 4.23 3.12
N ARG A 112 -9.70 3.50 3.87
CA ARG A 112 -9.75 3.53 5.33
C ARG A 112 -8.35 3.72 5.86
N SER A 113 -8.25 4.41 7.01
CA SER A 113 -6.99 4.56 7.72
C SER A 113 -6.63 3.27 8.42
N SER A 114 -5.38 2.86 8.28
CA SER A 114 -4.83 1.75 9.05
C SER A 114 -4.27 2.30 10.37
N LYS A 115 -4.27 1.46 11.39
CA LYS A 115 -3.76 1.85 12.69
C LYS A 115 -2.26 2.08 12.63
N VAL A 116 -1.81 3.20 13.20
CA VAL A 116 -0.40 3.50 13.41
C VAL A 116 -0.21 3.98 14.84
N ARG A 117 0.96 3.73 15.43
CA ARG A 117 1.20 4.04 16.84
C ARG A 117 1.34 5.54 17.09
N PHE A 118 1.94 6.27 16.16
CA PHE A 118 2.21 7.71 16.28
C PHE A 118 1.64 8.45 15.07
N PRO A 119 0.30 8.63 15.00
CA PRO A 119 -0.32 9.22 13.81
C PRO A 119 0.05 10.69 13.63
N SER A 120 0.23 11.10 12.37
CA SER A 120 0.40 12.50 11.99
C SER A 120 -0.93 13.25 12.07
N SER A 121 -0.87 14.58 11.96
CA SER A 121 -2.09 15.40 11.90
C SER A 121 -2.95 15.05 10.69
N ASP A 122 -2.33 14.75 9.55
CA ASP A 122 -3.05 14.32 8.35
C ASP A 122 -3.73 12.96 8.54
N GLN A 123 -3.07 12.03 9.23
CA GLN A 123 -3.66 10.74 9.55
C GLN A 123 -4.90 10.90 10.43
N ILE A 124 -4.81 11.72 11.48
CA ILE A 124 -5.92 11.99 12.40
C ILE A 124 -7.08 12.65 11.67
N ALA A 125 -6.79 13.61 10.78
CA ALA A 125 -7.79 14.34 10.02
C ALA A 125 -8.28 13.58 8.79
N ARG A 126 -7.70 12.42 8.48
CA ARG A 126 -7.99 11.60 7.30
C ARG A 126 -7.75 12.36 5.98
N ARG A 127 -6.73 13.22 5.96
CA ARG A 127 -6.29 13.89 4.75
C ARG A 127 -5.23 13.05 4.05
N ILE A 128 -5.38 12.90 2.73
CA ILE A 128 -4.46 12.12 1.92
C ILE A 128 -3.93 13.03 0.82
N PRO A 129 -2.66 13.49 0.93
CA PRO A 129 -2.07 14.33 -0.10
C PRO A 129 -2.03 13.64 -1.46
N GLU A 130 -2.11 14.43 -2.53
CA GLU A 130 -2.00 13.92 -3.88
C GLU A 130 -0.58 13.39 -4.13
N PRO A 131 -0.44 12.33 -4.95
CA PRO A 131 0.89 11.81 -5.27
C PRO A 131 1.65 12.75 -6.19
N HIS A 132 2.98 12.80 -5.98
CA HIS A 132 3.90 13.58 -6.82
C HIS A 132 4.60 12.59 -7.77
N THR A 133 4.11 12.52 -8.97
CA THR A 133 4.60 11.58 -9.99
C THR A 133 5.60 12.20 -10.95
#